data_2fc34dc14fd530591a731e42b6b74067
#
_entry.id   2fc34dc14fd530591a731e42b6b74067
#
_cell.length_a   1.000
_cell.length_b   1.000
_cell.length_c   1.000
_cell.angle_alpha   90.00
_cell.angle_beta   90.00
_cell.angle_gamma   90.00
#
_symmetry.space_group_name_H-M   'P 1'
#
loop_
_entity.id
_entity.type
_entity.pdbx_description
1 polymer ?
#
loop_
_entity_poly.entity_id
_entity_poly.type
_entity_poly.pdbx_seq_one_letter_code
_entity_poly.pdbx_strand_id
1 'polypeptide(L)'
;MVRKCTAFQIFTRNPRSWHAKDLTTDEIKNFKEKLDSSSIDRMATVAHMPYLPNLSSPEKEGYEKSISVMIKEVERCHQLGIPYLVTHLGSHKGTGEEKGMKRLVDALNKVAETKADTMILLENTAGQKNSVGSDFDQLAEIFSKCNPAKRFGVCIDTSHAFAAGYDL
;
A
#
# COMPACT_ATOMS: atom_id res chain seq x y z
N MET A 1 -27.38 -0.57 -15.28
CA MET A 1 -26.32 -0.99 -16.25
C MET A 1 -25.26 -1.75 -15.48
N VAL A 2 -25.08 -3.05 -15.73
CA VAL A 2 -24.02 -3.86 -15.07
C VAL A 2 -22.71 -3.56 -15.78
N ARG A 3 -21.74 -3.00 -15.07
CA ARG A 3 -20.39 -2.79 -15.61
C ARG A 3 -19.65 -4.12 -15.62
N LYS A 4 -19.15 -4.53 -16.76
CA LYS A 4 -18.32 -5.76 -16.91
C LYS A 4 -16.89 -5.44 -16.51
N CYS A 5 -16.65 -5.28 -15.20
CA CYS A 5 -15.30 -5.09 -14.67
C CYS A 5 -14.56 -6.43 -14.64
N THR A 6 -13.28 -6.43 -15.01
CA THR A 6 -12.38 -7.59 -14.93
C THR A 6 -11.37 -7.48 -13.78
N ALA A 7 -11.27 -6.30 -13.18
CA ALA A 7 -10.42 -6.00 -12.03
C ALA A 7 -11.07 -4.92 -11.17
N PHE A 8 -10.66 -4.81 -9.92
CA PHE A 8 -11.06 -3.71 -9.05
C PHE A 8 -10.01 -3.40 -7.98
N GLN A 9 -10.04 -2.14 -7.52
CA GLN A 9 -9.35 -1.71 -6.31
C GLN A 9 -10.36 -1.32 -5.24
N ILE A 10 -10.05 -1.66 -3.99
CA ILE A 10 -10.87 -1.27 -2.83
C ILE A 10 -10.00 -0.70 -1.70
N PHE A 11 -10.67 -0.02 -0.76
CA PHE A 11 -10.17 0.16 0.59
C PHE A 11 -10.84 -0.87 1.49
N THR A 12 -10.07 -1.59 2.31
CA THR A 12 -10.62 -2.59 3.24
C THR A 12 -11.29 -1.94 4.45
N ARG A 13 -11.17 -0.60 4.57
CA ARG A 13 -11.70 0.26 5.65
C ARG A 13 -11.95 1.68 5.14
N ASN A 14 -12.51 2.55 5.99
CA ASN A 14 -12.60 3.96 5.64
C ASN A 14 -11.19 4.57 5.49
N PRO A 15 -10.81 5.05 4.27
CA PRO A 15 -9.45 5.52 4.00
C PRO A 15 -9.09 6.84 4.70
N ARG A 16 -10.07 7.53 5.29
CA ARG A 16 -9.89 8.81 6.00
C ARG A 16 -9.99 8.67 7.51
N SER A 17 -9.91 7.45 8.04
CA SER A 17 -9.99 7.18 9.48
C SER A 17 -8.78 6.39 9.97
N TRP A 18 -8.27 6.77 11.14
CA TRP A 18 -7.25 5.98 11.85
C TRP A 18 -7.82 4.71 12.49
N HIS A 19 -9.11 4.66 12.74
CA HIS A 19 -9.78 3.53 13.37
C HIS A 19 -10.54 2.70 12.34
N ALA A 20 -10.44 1.40 12.48
CA ALA A 20 -11.30 0.44 11.80
C ALA A 20 -11.70 -0.64 12.77
N LYS A 21 -12.94 -1.13 12.64
CA LYS A 21 -13.37 -2.35 13.31
C LYS A 21 -12.68 -3.54 12.66
N ASP A 22 -12.43 -4.59 13.42
CA ASP A 22 -11.97 -5.84 12.85
C ASP A 22 -13.04 -6.43 11.94
N LEU A 23 -12.59 -7.17 10.92
CA LEU A 23 -13.51 -7.89 10.04
C LEU A 23 -14.15 -9.05 10.80
N THR A 24 -15.47 -9.15 10.71
CA THR A 24 -16.17 -10.32 11.22
C THR A 24 -15.99 -11.52 10.29
N THR A 25 -16.16 -12.72 10.83
CA THR A 25 -16.12 -13.97 10.05
C THR A 25 -17.13 -13.94 8.91
N ASP A 26 -18.32 -13.38 9.14
CA ASP A 26 -19.36 -13.28 8.11
C ASP A 26 -19.00 -12.30 6.99
N GLU A 27 -18.38 -11.15 7.34
CA GLU A 27 -17.91 -10.21 6.33
C GLU A 27 -16.83 -10.83 5.44
N ILE A 28 -15.87 -11.54 6.03
CA ILE A 28 -14.80 -12.25 5.29
C ILE A 28 -15.42 -13.32 4.38
N LYS A 29 -16.32 -14.14 4.91
CA LYS A 29 -16.99 -15.20 4.15
C LYS A 29 -17.78 -14.63 2.98
N ASN A 30 -18.64 -13.64 3.25
CA ASN A 30 -19.49 -13.00 2.24
C ASN A 30 -18.65 -12.34 1.13
N PHE A 31 -17.52 -11.70 1.46
CA PHE A 31 -16.63 -11.12 0.47
C PHE A 31 -16.04 -12.20 -0.45
N LYS A 32 -15.49 -13.27 0.13
CA LYS A 32 -14.89 -14.37 -0.62
C LYS A 32 -15.91 -15.05 -1.55
N GLU A 33 -17.08 -15.38 -1.03
CA GLU A 33 -18.15 -16.02 -1.82
C GLU A 33 -18.61 -15.15 -2.98
N LYS A 34 -18.75 -13.82 -2.77
CA LYS A 34 -19.11 -12.90 -3.85
C LYS A 34 -18.01 -12.77 -4.90
N LEU A 35 -16.76 -12.76 -4.48
CA LEU A 35 -15.62 -12.71 -5.41
C LEU A 35 -15.54 -14.01 -6.22
N ASP A 36 -15.64 -15.16 -5.56
CA ASP A 36 -15.56 -16.48 -6.20
C ASP A 36 -16.73 -16.73 -7.17
N SER A 37 -17.91 -16.15 -6.90
CA SER A 37 -19.08 -16.21 -7.79
C SER A 37 -19.04 -15.18 -8.93
N SER A 38 -18.08 -14.27 -8.90
CA SER A 38 -17.88 -13.27 -9.96
C SER A 38 -17.00 -13.81 -11.09
N SER A 39 -16.94 -13.09 -12.21
CA SER A 39 -16.01 -13.38 -13.32
C SER A 39 -14.64 -12.71 -13.13
N ILE A 40 -14.38 -12.11 -11.96
CA ILE A 40 -13.15 -11.38 -11.69
C ILE A 40 -12.11 -12.35 -11.13
N ASP A 41 -10.95 -12.40 -11.79
CA ASP A 41 -9.81 -13.14 -11.27
C ASP A 41 -9.37 -12.53 -9.93
N ARG A 42 -9.19 -13.38 -8.91
CA ARG A 42 -8.67 -12.94 -7.61
C ARG A 42 -7.33 -12.20 -7.74
N MET A 43 -6.47 -12.61 -8.67
CA MET A 43 -5.20 -11.93 -8.95
C MET A 43 -5.36 -10.55 -9.60
N ALA A 44 -6.56 -10.21 -10.05
CA ALA A 44 -6.92 -8.87 -10.54
C ALA A 44 -7.60 -8.00 -9.47
N THR A 45 -7.50 -8.40 -8.20
CA THR A 45 -8.05 -7.64 -7.07
C THR A 45 -6.94 -6.99 -6.26
N VAL A 46 -7.11 -5.72 -5.92
CA VAL A 46 -6.11 -4.91 -5.23
C VAL A 46 -6.77 -4.15 -4.09
N ALA A 47 -6.10 -4.07 -2.95
CA ALA A 47 -6.44 -3.11 -1.90
C ALA A 47 -5.45 -1.95 -1.91
N HIS A 48 -5.89 -0.80 -1.43
CA HIS A 48 -5.04 0.37 -1.27
C HIS A 48 -4.98 0.80 0.20
N MET A 49 -3.81 1.23 0.65
CA MET A 49 -3.61 1.79 1.99
C MET A 49 -4.48 3.03 2.22
N PRO A 50 -5.00 3.25 3.44
CA PRO A 50 -5.61 4.53 3.81
C PRO A 50 -4.68 5.71 3.59
N TYR A 51 -5.25 6.92 3.43
CA TYR A 51 -4.49 8.14 3.10
C TYR A 51 -3.72 8.75 4.29
N LEU A 52 -4.10 8.44 5.53
CA LEU A 52 -3.52 9.07 6.72
C LEU A 52 -2.12 8.56 7.11
N PRO A 53 -1.78 7.27 6.93
CA PRO A 53 -0.47 6.75 7.27
C PRO A 53 0.66 7.39 6.44
N ASN A 54 1.78 7.67 7.12
CA ASN A 54 2.99 8.19 6.51
C ASN A 54 4.21 7.41 7.04
N LEU A 55 4.69 6.45 6.27
CA LEU A 55 5.80 5.56 6.62
C LEU A 55 7.17 6.25 6.52
N SER A 56 7.24 7.46 5.96
CA SER A 56 8.45 8.30 5.89
C SER A 56 8.47 9.39 6.96
N SER A 57 7.46 9.43 7.86
CA SER A 57 7.28 10.50 8.84
C SER A 57 8.44 10.59 9.82
N PRO A 58 8.95 11.80 10.13
CA PRO A 58 9.89 12.02 11.22
C PRO A 58 9.23 12.02 12.62
N GLU A 59 7.91 12.12 12.67
CA GLU A 59 7.16 12.16 13.92
C GLU A 59 6.95 10.74 14.44
N LYS A 60 7.60 10.41 15.55
CA LYS A 60 7.65 9.06 16.12
C LYS A 60 6.27 8.43 16.31
N GLU A 61 5.34 9.15 16.95
CA GLU A 61 3.99 8.63 17.21
C GLU A 61 3.22 8.35 15.91
N GLY A 62 3.23 9.31 14.97
CA GLY A 62 2.59 9.17 13.66
C GLY A 62 3.22 8.04 12.83
N TYR A 63 4.53 7.87 12.91
CA TYR A 63 5.27 6.81 12.25
C TYR A 63 4.90 5.42 12.78
N GLU A 64 4.96 5.22 14.11
CA GLU A 64 4.60 3.95 14.75
C GLU A 64 3.13 3.58 14.50
N LYS A 65 2.24 4.58 14.55
CA LYS A 65 0.83 4.39 14.23
C LYS A 65 0.63 3.99 12.75
N SER A 66 1.39 4.59 11.84
CA SER A 66 1.35 4.24 10.41
C SER A 66 1.77 2.80 10.16
N ILE A 67 2.84 2.33 10.81
CA ILE A 67 3.27 0.93 10.74
C ILE A 67 2.17 0.00 11.27
N SER A 68 1.60 0.33 12.43
CA SER A 68 0.54 -0.48 13.03
C SER A 68 -0.70 -0.59 12.12
N VAL A 69 -1.07 0.51 11.44
CA VAL A 69 -2.16 0.49 10.46
C VAL A 69 -1.80 -0.39 9.29
N MET A 70 -0.57 -0.29 8.75
CA MET A 70 -0.16 -1.08 7.59
C MET A 70 -0.11 -2.57 7.90
N ILE A 71 0.36 -2.98 9.08
CA ILE A 71 0.29 -4.37 9.54
C ILE A 71 -1.15 -4.87 9.50
N LYS A 72 -2.08 -4.12 10.05
CA LYS A 72 -3.51 -4.48 10.05
C LYS A 72 -4.07 -4.56 8.63
N GLU A 73 -3.69 -3.67 7.72
CA GLU A 73 -4.17 -3.72 6.33
C GLU A 73 -3.65 -4.95 5.58
N VAL A 74 -2.39 -5.32 5.78
CA VAL A 74 -1.81 -6.56 5.22
C VAL A 74 -2.57 -7.78 5.75
N GLU A 75 -2.86 -7.84 7.06
CA GLU A 75 -3.64 -8.92 7.67
C GLU A 75 -5.08 -8.96 7.15
N ARG A 76 -5.74 -7.81 6.98
CA ARG A 76 -7.08 -7.71 6.40
C ARG A 76 -7.13 -8.19 4.95
N CYS A 77 -6.15 -7.80 4.14
CA CYS A 77 -6.02 -8.29 2.77
C CYS A 77 -5.85 -9.81 2.74
N HIS A 78 -4.98 -10.35 3.58
CA HIS A 78 -4.80 -11.81 3.73
C HIS A 78 -6.11 -12.51 4.12
N GLN A 79 -6.84 -12.00 5.12
CA GLN A 79 -8.13 -12.54 5.54
C GLN A 79 -9.17 -12.55 4.42
N LEU A 80 -9.21 -11.49 3.61
CA LEU A 80 -10.11 -11.36 2.46
C LEU A 80 -9.64 -12.16 1.24
N GLY A 81 -8.38 -12.61 1.23
CA GLY A 81 -7.76 -13.27 0.09
C GLY A 81 -7.42 -12.30 -1.05
N ILE A 82 -7.17 -11.02 -0.73
CA ILE A 82 -6.71 -10.01 -1.68
C ILE A 82 -5.17 -10.12 -1.75
N PRO A 83 -4.59 -10.40 -2.94
CA PRO A 83 -3.16 -10.69 -3.04
C PRO A 83 -2.26 -9.46 -2.93
N TYR A 84 -2.78 -8.26 -3.19
CA TYR A 84 -1.98 -7.05 -3.33
C TYR A 84 -2.50 -5.90 -2.45
N LEU A 85 -1.56 -5.22 -1.77
CA LEU A 85 -1.81 -3.97 -1.05
C LEU A 85 -0.91 -2.87 -1.61
N VAL A 86 -1.49 -1.89 -2.30
CA VAL A 86 -0.80 -0.70 -2.79
C VAL A 86 -0.60 0.30 -1.67
N THR A 87 0.58 0.91 -1.60
CA THR A 87 0.89 1.96 -0.62
C THR A 87 1.65 3.12 -1.22
N HIS A 88 1.22 4.35 -0.87
CA HIS A 88 2.04 5.54 -1.06
C HIS A 88 3.29 5.47 -0.17
N LEU A 89 4.38 6.08 -0.61
CA LEU A 89 5.67 6.01 0.09
C LEU A 89 5.82 7.08 1.19
N GLY A 90 4.90 8.04 1.22
CA GLY A 90 4.82 9.05 2.26
C GLY A 90 5.67 10.29 2.00
N SER A 91 5.89 11.06 3.05
CA SER A 91 6.59 12.34 3.02
C SER A 91 7.56 12.48 4.18
N HIS A 92 8.78 12.93 3.90
CA HIS A 92 9.82 13.17 4.89
C HIS A 92 9.64 14.49 5.68
N LYS A 93 8.59 15.28 5.37
CA LYS A 93 8.20 16.51 6.07
C LYS A 93 9.38 17.50 6.29
N GLY A 94 10.28 17.60 5.30
CA GLY A 94 11.42 18.53 5.36
C GLY A 94 12.67 18.02 6.09
N THR A 95 12.67 16.79 6.61
CA THR A 95 13.87 16.23 7.32
C THR A 95 14.93 15.65 6.38
N GLY A 96 14.69 15.71 5.09
CA GLY A 96 15.57 15.19 4.05
C GLY A 96 15.12 13.83 3.51
N GLU A 97 15.34 13.66 2.22
CA GLU A 97 14.90 12.55 1.42
C GLU A 97 15.51 11.22 1.89
N GLU A 98 16.83 11.17 2.04
CA GLU A 98 17.55 9.99 2.52
C GLU A 98 17.01 9.46 3.86
N LYS A 99 16.75 10.38 4.82
CA LYS A 99 16.16 10.01 6.10
C LYS A 99 14.72 9.52 5.96
N GLY A 100 13.96 10.09 5.01
CA GLY A 100 12.62 9.65 4.69
C GLY A 100 12.60 8.25 4.11
N MET A 101 13.45 7.98 3.12
CA MET A 101 13.62 6.66 2.51
C MET A 101 14.06 5.60 3.53
N LYS A 102 15.04 5.95 4.40
CA LYS A 102 15.47 5.02 5.45
C LYS A 102 14.29 4.62 6.36
N ARG A 103 13.52 5.59 6.86
CA ARG A 103 12.35 5.29 7.71
C ARG A 103 11.32 4.43 6.97
N LEU A 104 11.07 4.73 5.69
CA LEU A 104 10.16 3.95 4.86
C LEU A 104 10.62 2.49 4.75
N VAL A 105 11.88 2.24 4.41
CA VAL A 105 12.45 0.90 4.29
C VAL A 105 12.38 0.15 5.62
N ASP A 106 12.75 0.81 6.73
CA ASP A 106 12.66 0.22 8.07
C ASP A 106 11.20 -0.19 8.41
N ALA A 107 10.22 0.66 8.06
CA ALA A 107 8.81 0.37 8.27
C ALA A 107 8.31 -0.79 7.40
N LEU A 108 8.66 -0.79 6.11
CA LEU A 108 8.27 -1.83 5.16
C LEU A 108 8.83 -3.19 5.57
N ASN A 109 10.10 -3.26 5.95
CA ASN A 109 10.73 -4.48 6.39
C ASN A 109 10.07 -5.02 7.66
N LYS A 110 9.73 -4.15 8.62
CA LYS A 110 8.97 -4.53 9.82
C LYS A 110 7.58 -5.08 9.49
N VAL A 111 6.87 -4.47 8.54
CA VAL A 111 5.56 -4.97 8.08
C VAL A 111 5.70 -6.33 7.38
N ALA A 112 6.78 -6.56 6.64
CA ALA A 112 7.03 -7.82 5.95
C ALA A 112 7.31 -9.01 6.87
N GLU A 113 7.59 -8.79 8.16
CA GLU A 113 7.70 -9.84 9.19
C GLU A 113 6.36 -10.52 9.51
N THR A 114 5.23 -9.91 9.11
CA THR A 114 3.91 -10.52 9.29
C THR A 114 3.80 -11.84 8.54
N LYS A 115 3.00 -12.77 9.09
CA LYS A 115 2.76 -14.08 8.45
C LYS A 115 1.79 -14.03 7.26
N ALA A 116 1.17 -12.88 7.02
CA ALA A 116 0.29 -12.69 5.88
C ALA A 116 1.09 -12.76 4.57
N ASP A 117 0.53 -13.36 3.55
CA ASP A 117 1.18 -13.56 2.23
C ASP A 117 0.84 -12.46 1.20
N THR A 118 0.05 -11.46 1.60
CA THR A 118 -0.25 -10.30 0.76
C THR A 118 1.03 -9.57 0.34
N MET A 119 1.20 -9.37 -0.95
CA MET A 119 2.31 -8.60 -1.52
C MET A 119 2.06 -7.09 -1.35
N ILE A 120 3.08 -6.37 -0.93
CA ILE A 120 3.05 -4.91 -0.78
C ILE A 120 3.56 -4.28 -2.07
N LEU A 121 2.73 -3.45 -2.70
CA LEU A 121 3.09 -2.75 -3.93
C LEU A 121 3.45 -1.30 -3.61
N LEU A 122 4.69 -0.94 -3.90
CA LEU A 122 5.23 0.41 -3.74
C LEU A 122 4.75 1.27 -4.91
N GLU A 123 3.97 2.31 -4.63
CA GLU A 123 3.40 3.18 -5.65
C GLU A 123 4.28 4.41 -5.86
N ASN A 124 4.62 4.73 -7.12
CA ASN A 124 5.27 5.99 -7.45
C ASN A 124 4.39 7.18 -7.07
N THR A 125 4.99 8.31 -6.71
CA THR A 125 4.28 9.52 -6.26
C THR A 125 4.38 10.65 -7.28
N ALA A 126 3.46 11.60 -7.19
CA ALA A 126 3.35 12.73 -8.14
C ALA A 126 4.37 13.86 -7.90
N GLY A 127 5.37 13.67 -7.05
CA GLY A 127 6.40 14.69 -6.80
C GLY A 127 5.96 15.86 -5.92
N GLN A 128 4.93 15.67 -5.06
CA GLN A 128 4.56 16.72 -4.10
C GLN A 128 5.74 17.02 -3.18
N LYS A 129 5.80 18.25 -2.67
CA LYS A 129 6.85 18.71 -1.77
C LYS A 129 7.10 17.73 -0.63
N ASN A 130 8.34 17.31 -0.49
CA ASN A 130 8.81 16.35 0.54
C ASN A 130 8.27 14.92 0.36
N SER A 131 7.60 14.57 -0.75
CA SER A 131 7.21 13.18 -1.04
C SER A 131 8.45 12.34 -1.35
N VAL A 132 8.30 11.03 -1.15
CA VAL A 132 9.31 10.01 -1.47
C VAL A 132 8.78 9.18 -2.64
N GLY A 133 9.65 8.82 -3.60
CA GLY A 133 9.33 7.89 -4.68
C GLY A 133 8.66 8.53 -5.90
N SER A 134 8.91 9.81 -6.17
CA SER A 134 8.49 10.45 -7.42
C SER A 134 9.46 10.17 -8.58
N ASP A 135 10.69 9.81 -8.25
CA ASP A 135 11.72 9.39 -9.17
C ASP A 135 11.79 7.86 -9.22
N PHE A 136 11.88 7.28 -10.42
CA PHE A 136 11.93 5.83 -10.58
C PHE A 136 13.25 5.22 -10.09
N ASP A 137 14.37 5.96 -10.16
CA ASP A 137 15.64 5.49 -9.58
C ASP A 137 15.54 5.43 -8.06
N GLN A 138 14.88 6.41 -7.44
CA GLN A 138 14.57 6.39 -6.01
C GLN A 138 13.65 5.24 -5.63
N LEU A 139 12.60 4.97 -6.44
CA LEU A 139 11.71 3.83 -6.23
C LEU A 139 12.47 2.51 -6.31
N ALA A 140 13.38 2.37 -7.29
CA ALA A 140 14.23 1.20 -7.46
C ALA A 140 15.20 1.03 -6.28
N GLU A 141 15.78 2.13 -5.77
CA GLU A 141 16.63 2.11 -4.58
C GLU A 141 15.88 1.62 -3.35
N ILE A 142 14.67 2.15 -3.10
CA ILE A 142 13.80 1.72 -1.99
C ILE A 142 13.49 0.23 -2.14
N PHE A 143 13.04 -0.20 -3.31
CA PHE A 143 12.68 -1.60 -3.59
C PHE A 143 13.87 -2.54 -3.34
N SER A 144 15.08 -2.16 -3.76
CA SER A 144 16.29 -2.98 -3.58
C SER A 144 16.66 -3.23 -2.12
N LYS A 145 16.22 -2.36 -1.20
CA LYS A 145 16.46 -2.45 0.26
C LYS A 145 15.32 -3.16 1.01
N CYS A 146 14.23 -3.52 0.32
CA CYS A 146 13.11 -4.24 0.91
C CYS A 146 13.41 -5.73 1.03
N ASN A 147 13.14 -6.32 2.20
CA ASN A 147 13.44 -7.71 2.51
C ASN A 147 12.31 -8.37 3.32
N PRO A 148 11.89 -9.60 2.98
CA PRO A 148 12.31 -10.40 1.82
C PRO A 148 11.69 -9.86 0.51
N ALA A 149 12.48 -9.82 -0.56
CA ALA A 149 12.07 -9.22 -1.84
C ALA A 149 10.74 -9.77 -2.39
N LYS A 150 10.46 -11.06 -2.18
CA LYS A 150 9.21 -11.72 -2.61
C LYS A 150 7.92 -11.13 -1.99
N ARG A 151 8.04 -10.32 -0.93
CA ARG A 151 6.91 -9.64 -0.26
C ARG A 151 6.57 -8.30 -0.90
N PHE A 152 7.38 -7.84 -1.85
CA PHE A 152 7.26 -6.52 -2.44
C PHE A 152 7.13 -6.57 -3.96
N GLY A 153 6.46 -5.56 -4.50
CA GLY A 153 6.34 -5.27 -5.91
C GLY A 153 6.22 -3.76 -6.13
N VAL A 154 5.99 -3.36 -7.34
CA VAL A 154 5.83 -1.94 -7.71
C VAL A 154 4.46 -1.76 -8.35
N CYS A 155 3.79 -0.65 -8.03
CA CYS A 155 2.59 -0.17 -8.69
C CYS A 155 2.95 1.14 -9.42
N ILE A 156 2.74 1.19 -10.72
CA ILE A 156 2.93 2.41 -11.51
C ILE A 156 1.58 3.09 -11.70
N ASP A 157 1.41 4.23 -11.03
CA ASP A 157 0.34 5.18 -11.31
C ASP A 157 0.80 6.14 -12.41
N THR A 158 0.15 6.05 -13.57
CA THR A 158 0.50 6.86 -14.75
C THR A 158 0.19 8.34 -14.55
N SER A 159 -0.85 8.67 -13.80
CA SER A 159 -1.17 10.07 -13.46
C SER A 159 -0.11 10.68 -12.54
N HIS A 160 0.40 9.90 -11.58
CA HIS A 160 1.51 10.32 -10.71
C HIS A 160 2.79 10.49 -11.52
N ALA A 161 3.11 9.54 -12.41
CA ALA A 161 4.30 9.63 -13.25
C ALA A 161 4.24 10.87 -14.17
N PHE A 162 3.10 11.10 -14.83
CA PHE A 162 2.89 12.31 -15.63
C PHE A 162 3.05 13.59 -14.80
N ALA A 163 2.46 13.65 -13.60
CA ALA A 163 2.59 14.81 -12.70
C ALA A 163 4.04 15.01 -12.19
N ALA A 164 4.82 13.94 -12.09
CA ALA A 164 6.25 13.98 -11.75
C ALA A 164 7.15 14.39 -12.94
N GLY A 165 6.57 14.55 -14.15
CA GLY A 165 7.28 15.04 -15.35
C GLY A 165 7.72 13.95 -16.33
N TYR A 166 7.27 12.72 -16.15
CA TYR A 166 7.51 11.64 -17.11
C TYR A 166 6.56 11.76 -18.31
N ASP A 167 7.09 11.57 -19.51
CA ASP A 167 6.31 11.43 -20.74
C ASP A 167 5.92 9.94 -20.91
N LEU A 168 4.60 9.67 -21.05
CA LEU A 168 4.03 8.32 -21.01
C LEU A 168 3.27 8.00 -22.30
#